data_cc01b67adf75d84c8ce7573f902f0f22
#
_entry.id   cc01b67adf75d84c8ce7573f902f0f22
#
_cell.length_a   1.000
_cell.length_b   1.000
_cell.length_c   1.000
_cell.angle_alpha   90.00
_cell.angle_beta   90.00
_cell.angle_gamma   90.00
#
_symmetry.space_group_name_H-M   'P 1'
#
loop_
_entity.id
_entity.type
_entity.pdbx_description
1 polymer ?
#
loop_
_entity_poly.entity_id
_entity_poly.type
_entity_poly.pdbx_seq_one_letter_code
_entity_poly.pdbx_strand_id
1 'polypeptide(L)'
;MKKIRTVVAGAGFIGPVHIESIRRAGGVEVVALFHPVEKEVEAKAASFAIPHFYADFDKMIAEENFDCIHICTPNNLHYPMAKAALLAGKHVVCEKPLATTVEQAKELVSLAKKYNR
;
A
#
# COMPACT_ATOMS: atom_id res chain seq x y z
N MET A 1 -11.97 -15.71 -13.10
CA MET A 1 -12.21 -14.85 -11.92
C MET A 1 -11.27 -13.65 -11.95
N LYS A 2 -11.81 -12.50 -11.72
CA LYS A 2 -11.02 -11.26 -11.69
C LYS A 2 -10.14 -11.24 -10.43
N LYS A 3 -8.84 -10.99 -10.60
CA LYS A 3 -7.91 -10.85 -9.49
C LYS A 3 -8.06 -9.49 -8.81
N ILE A 4 -7.87 -9.47 -7.50
CA ILE A 4 -7.75 -8.23 -6.74
C ILE A 4 -6.40 -7.61 -7.09
N ARG A 5 -6.40 -6.33 -7.45
CA ARG A 5 -5.17 -5.59 -7.79
C ARG A 5 -4.68 -4.87 -6.54
N THR A 6 -3.45 -5.13 -6.14
CA THR A 6 -2.89 -4.53 -4.93
C THR A 6 -1.57 -3.83 -5.20
N VAL A 7 -1.32 -2.77 -4.45
CA VAL A 7 -0.03 -2.08 -4.43
C VAL A 7 0.62 -2.27 -3.06
N VAL A 8 1.94 -2.25 -3.02
CA VAL A 8 2.70 -2.32 -1.77
C VAL A 8 3.50 -1.03 -1.63
N ALA A 9 3.32 -0.33 -0.52
CA ALA A 9 4.08 0.87 -0.19
C ALA A 9 5.13 0.52 0.85
N GLY A 10 6.40 0.66 0.47
CA GLY A 10 7.54 0.31 1.30
C GLY A 10 8.18 -1.01 0.88
N ALA A 11 9.49 -0.97 0.66
CA ALA A 11 10.27 -2.09 0.15
C ALA A 11 11.46 -2.44 1.06
N GLY A 12 11.35 -2.08 2.35
CA GLY A 12 12.36 -2.41 3.35
C GLY A 12 12.22 -3.85 3.85
N PHE A 13 12.24 -4.03 5.17
CA PHE A 13 12.22 -5.38 5.76
C PHE A 13 10.87 -6.09 5.57
N ILE A 14 9.76 -5.42 5.85
CA ILE A 14 8.44 -6.09 5.90
C ILE A 14 7.72 -6.10 4.54
N GLY A 15 8.02 -5.17 3.65
CA GLY A 15 7.41 -5.12 2.32
C GLY A 15 7.54 -6.41 1.53
N PRO A 16 8.74 -6.98 1.40
CA PRO A 16 8.93 -8.28 0.74
C PRO A 16 8.12 -9.42 1.36
N VAL A 17 7.97 -9.43 2.68
CA VAL A 17 7.15 -10.43 3.38
C VAL A 17 5.69 -10.34 2.95
N HIS A 18 5.15 -9.12 2.84
CA HIS A 18 3.79 -8.90 2.34
C HIS A 18 3.64 -9.36 0.89
N ILE A 19 4.60 -9.02 0.02
CA ILE A 19 4.58 -9.40 -1.40
C ILE A 19 4.49 -10.93 -1.53
N GLU A 20 5.33 -11.65 -0.82
CA GLU A 20 5.33 -13.12 -0.84
C GLU A 20 4.03 -13.71 -0.30
N SER A 21 3.52 -13.16 0.79
CA SER A 21 2.27 -13.60 1.41
C SER A 21 1.08 -13.38 0.51
N ILE A 22 1.01 -12.23 -0.14
CA ILE A 22 -0.03 -11.90 -1.12
C ILE A 22 -0.03 -12.93 -2.26
N ARG A 23 1.13 -13.19 -2.81
CA ARG A 23 1.28 -14.13 -3.93
C ARG A 23 0.93 -15.57 -3.53
N ARG A 24 1.30 -15.95 -2.32
CA ARG A 24 0.97 -17.29 -1.79
C ARG A 24 -0.52 -17.47 -1.56
N ALA A 25 -1.23 -16.42 -1.14
CA ALA A 25 -2.67 -16.48 -0.90
C ALA A 25 -3.46 -16.77 -2.18
N GLY A 26 -2.98 -16.32 -3.33
CA GLY A 26 -3.66 -16.48 -4.60
C GLY A 26 -4.83 -15.53 -4.81
N GLY A 27 -5.25 -15.35 -6.05
CA GLY A 27 -6.38 -14.46 -6.38
C GLY A 27 -6.08 -12.97 -6.28
N VAL A 28 -4.85 -12.60 -5.97
CA VAL A 28 -4.40 -11.22 -5.81
C VAL A 28 -3.17 -11.00 -6.67
N GLU A 29 -3.10 -9.86 -7.33
CA GLU A 29 -1.97 -9.47 -8.16
C GLU A 29 -1.30 -8.23 -7.57
N VAL A 30 0.03 -8.29 -7.36
CA VAL A 30 0.82 -7.13 -6.95
C VAL A 30 1.17 -6.34 -8.21
N VAL A 31 0.50 -5.21 -8.41
CA VAL A 31 0.62 -4.44 -9.66
C VAL A 31 1.64 -3.30 -9.58
N ALA A 32 1.92 -2.78 -8.40
CA ALA A 32 2.85 -1.68 -8.24
C ALA A 32 3.54 -1.69 -6.88
N LEU A 33 4.74 -1.11 -6.85
CA LEU A 33 5.54 -0.91 -5.65
C LEU A 33 5.85 0.58 -5.49
N PHE A 34 5.75 1.08 -4.27
CA PHE A 34 6.17 2.43 -3.92
C PHE A 34 7.38 2.40 -3.00
N HIS A 35 8.34 3.27 -3.28
CA HIS A 35 9.48 3.59 -2.40
C HIS A 35 9.95 5.00 -2.78
N PRO A 36 10.34 5.86 -1.82
CA PRO A 36 10.63 7.26 -2.13
C PRO A 36 11.91 7.50 -2.96
N VAL A 37 12.79 6.52 -3.05
CA VAL A 37 14.02 6.62 -3.85
C VAL A 37 13.82 5.89 -5.17
N GLU A 38 13.82 6.64 -6.28
CA GLU A 38 13.46 6.12 -7.61
C GLU A 38 14.33 4.94 -8.07
N LYS A 39 15.63 5.05 -7.92
CA LYS A 39 16.55 3.97 -8.30
C LYS A 39 16.30 2.69 -7.50
N GLU A 40 15.97 2.84 -6.23
CA GLU A 40 15.71 1.69 -5.36
C GLU A 40 14.38 1.02 -5.69
N VAL A 41 13.33 1.80 -5.94
CA VAL A 41 12.01 1.23 -6.26
C VAL A 41 12.06 0.52 -7.61
N GLU A 42 12.74 1.07 -8.60
CA GLU A 42 12.91 0.43 -9.90
C GLU A 42 13.60 -0.92 -9.78
N ALA A 43 14.73 -0.97 -9.06
CA ALA A 43 15.49 -2.20 -8.87
C ALA A 43 14.70 -3.25 -8.08
N LYS A 44 14.01 -2.84 -7.03
CA LYS A 44 13.21 -3.76 -6.20
C LYS A 44 11.99 -4.28 -6.94
N ALA A 45 11.29 -3.43 -7.68
CA ALA A 45 10.16 -3.85 -8.51
C ALA A 45 10.60 -4.90 -9.53
N ALA A 46 11.74 -4.69 -10.19
CA ALA A 46 12.30 -5.66 -11.11
C ALA A 46 12.62 -6.99 -10.41
N SER A 47 13.25 -6.94 -9.22
CA SER A 47 13.63 -8.15 -8.48
C SER A 47 12.42 -8.97 -8.03
N PHE A 48 11.26 -8.34 -7.78
CA PHE A 48 10.02 -9.00 -7.40
C PHE A 48 9.08 -9.24 -8.58
N ALA A 49 9.51 -8.92 -9.80
CA ALA A 49 8.66 -9.01 -10.99
C ALA A 49 7.34 -8.24 -10.84
N ILE A 50 7.41 -7.04 -10.28
CA ILE A 50 6.27 -6.13 -10.15
C ILE A 50 6.29 -5.18 -11.36
N PRO A 51 5.19 -5.09 -12.15
CA PRO A 51 5.22 -4.37 -13.43
C PRO A 51 5.36 -2.86 -13.32
N HIS A 52 4.80 -2.23 -12.27
CA HIS A 52 4.83 -0.79 -12.12
C HIS A 52 5.55 -0.38 -10.84
N PHE A 53 6.18 0.80 -10.85
CA PHE A 53 6.83 1.34 -9.66
C PHE A 53 6.67 2.86 -9.62
N TYR A 54 6.66 3.40 -8.40
CA TYR A 54 6.45 4.83 -8.15
C TYR A 54 7.38 5.29 -7.03
N ALA A 55 8.01 6.45 -7.23
CA ALA A 55 8.73 7.16 -6.19
C ALA A 55 7.90 8.31 -5.60
N ASP A 56 6.77 8.61 -6.21
CA ASP A 56 5.78 9.62 -5.78
C ASP A 56 4.50 8.91 -5.38
N PHE A 57 4.18 8.95 -4.08
CA PHE A 57 3.01 8.25 -3.53
C PHE A 57 1.70 8.81 -4.07
N ASP A 58 1.58 10.14 -4.13
CA ASP A 58 0.35 10.78 -4.60
C ASP A 58 0.08 10.47 -6.07
N LYS A 59 1.13 10.40 -6.87
CA LYS A 59 1.05 10.00 -8.26
C LYS A 59 0.54 8.56 -8.38
N MET A 60 1.05 7.65 -7.55
CA MET A 60 0.58 6.27 -7.55
C MET A 60 -0.91 6.18 -7.21
N ILE A 61 -1.34 6.90 -6.17
CA ILE A 61 -2.76 6.90 -5.77
C ILE A 61 -3.64 7.43 -6.90
N ALA A 62 -3.19 8.45 -7.61
CA ALA A 62 -3.97 9.09 -8.68
C ALA A 62 -4.01 8.28 -9.98
N GLU A 63 -2.92 7.65 -10.36
CA GLU A 63 -2.75 7.05 -11.69
C GLU A 63 -2.88 5.54 -11.74
N GLU A 64 -2.51 4.82 -10.66
CA GLU A 64 -2.54 3.37 -10.69
C GLU A 64 -3.95 2.83 -10.50
N ASN A 65 -4.28 1.80 -11.27
CA ASN A 65 -5.55 1.09 -11.12
C ASN A 65 -5.36 -0.06 -10.12
N PHE A 66 -5.91 0.10 -8.91
CA PHE A 66 -5.80 -0.92 -7.87
C PHE A 66 -6.99 -0.87 -6.90
N ASP A 67 -7.18 -1.96 -6.17
CA ASP A 67 -8.28 -2.13 -5.21
C ASP A 67 -7.83 -1.99 -3.77
N CYS A 68 -6.61 -2.40 -3.46
CA CYS A 68 -6.09 -2.48 -2.10
C CYS A 68 -4.62 -2.02 -2.04
N ILE A 69 -4.25 -1.40 -0.94
CA ILE A 69 -2.85 -1.05 -0.64
C ILE A 69 -2.38 -1.77 0.62
N HIS A 70 -1.16 -2.30 0.58
CA HIS A 70 -0.44 -2.77 1.76
C HIS A 70 0.59 -1.72 2.16
N ILE A 71 0.46 -1.15 3.35
CA ILE A 71 1.34 -0.10 3.85
C ILE A 71 2.39 -0.71 4.77
N CYS A 72 3.64 -0.70 4.30
CA CYS A 72 4.80 -1.30 4.95
C CYS A 72 5.94 -0.28 5.11
N THR A 73 5.61 1.00 5.16
CA THR A 73 6.53 2.13 5.29
C THR A 73 6.91 2.38 6.76
N PRO A 74 7.80 3.32 7.06
CA PRO A 74 8.05 3.73 8.44
C PRO A 74 6.77 4.19 9.16
N ASN A 75 6.73 4.02 10.48
CA ASN A 75 5.52 4.20 11.30
C ASN A 75 4.83 5.55 11.13
N ASN A 76 5.61 6.63 11.01
CA ASN A 76 5.07 7.99 10.87
C ASN A 76 4.33 8.22 9.55
N LEU A 77 4.51 7.34 8.57
CA LEU A 77 3.85 7.44 7.26
C LEU A 77 2.55 6.63 7.18
N HIS A 78 2.28 5.76 8.16
CA HIS A 78 1.10 4.89 8.13
C HIS A 78 -0.20 5.69 8.05
N TYR A 79 -0.39 6.64 8.95
CA TYR A 79 -1.60 7.44 9.00
C TYR A 79 -1.83 8.26 7.71
N PRO A 80 -0.89 9.10 7.25
CA PRO A 80 -1.13 9.88 6.04
C PRO A 80 -1.37 9.00 4.80
N MET A 81 -0.67 7.90 4.66
CA MET A 81 -0.86 6.99 3.53
C MET A 81 -2.19 6.24 3.58
N ALA A 82 -2.56 5.72 4.76
CA ALA A 82 -3.84 5.06 4.94
C ALA A 82 -5.01 6.01 4.69
N LYS A 83 -4.90 7.24 5.20
CA LYS A 83 -5.91 8.28 4.97
C LYS A 83 -6.07 8.58 3.48
N ALA A 84 -4.97 8.82 2.78
CA ALA A 84 -5.00 9.09 1.34
C ALA A 84 -5.66 7.95 0.55
N ALA A 85 -5.33 6.71 0.89
CA ALA A 85 -5.90 5.53 0.23
C ALA A 85 -7.42 5.40 0.50
N LEU A 86 -7.85 5.59 1.74
CA LEU A 86 -9.27 5.54 2.09
C LEU A 86 -10.07 6.64 1.39
N LEU A 87 -9.52 7.87 1.34
CA LEU A 87 -10.14 8.98 0.63
C LEU A 87 -10.25 8.71 -0.88
N ALA A 88 -9.34 7.93 -1.43
CA ALA A 88 -9.38 7.49 -2.82
C ALA A 88 -10.27 6.25 -3.04
N GLY A 89 -10.97 5.78 -2.00
CA GLY A 89 -11.88 4.65 -2.10
C GLY A 89 -11.19 3.29 -2.15
N LYS A 90 -9.97 3.18 -1.63
CA LYS A 90 -9.20 1.93 -1.65
C LYS A 90 -9.31 1.19 -0.32
N HIS A 91 -9.19 -0.14 -0.38
CA HIS A 91 -9.02 -0.96 0.82
C HIS A 91 -7.59 -0.84 1.33
N VAL A 92 -7.40 -0.96 2.64
CA VAL A 92 -6.09 -0.76 3.26
C VAL A 92 -5.74 -1.92 4.19
N VAL A 93 -4.56 -2.46 3.99
CA VAL A 93 -3.87 -3.33 4.96
C VAL A 93 -2.66 -2.53 5.43
N CYS A 94 -2.61 -2.19 6.69
CA CYS A 94 -1.54 -1.36 7.23
C CYS A 94 -0.78 -2.10 8.33
N GLU A 95 0.56 -2.08 8.25
CA GLU A 95 1.40 -2.61 9.30
C GLU A 95 1.17 -1.89 10.63
N LYS A 96 1.44 -2.56 11.72
CA LYS A 96 1.38 -1.98 13.07
C LYS A 96 2.57 -1.01 13.26
N PRO A 97 2.42 0.03 14.07
CA PRO A 97 1.16 0.51 14.63
C PRO A 97 0.31 1.18 13.54
N LEU A 98 -1.01 1.06 13.66
CA LEU A 98 -1.93 1.64 12.68
C LEU A 98 -1.70 3.15 12.50
N ALA A 99 -1.45 3.83 13.61
CA ALA A 99 -1.15 5.25 13.65
C ALA A 99 -0.27 5.56 14.86
N THR A 100 0.20 6.79 14.99
CA THR A 100 1.04 7.21 16.11
C THR A 100 0.25 7.84 17.26
N THR A 101 -1.03 8.15 17.05
CA THR A 101 -1.94 8.65 18.09
C THR A 101 -3.29 7.93 18.02
N VAL A 102 -4.02 7.93 19.13
CA VAL A 102 -5.37 7.36 19.23
C VAL A 102 -6.34 8.12 18.31
N GLU A 103 -6.23 9.44 18.26
CA GLU A 103 -7.08 10.29 17.41
C GLU A 103 -6.94 9.95 15.93
N GLN A 104 -5.71 9.74 15.47
CA GLN A 104 -5.43 9.34 14.10
C GLN A 104 -6.04 7.96 13.80
N ALA A 105 -5.89 7.00 14.72
CA ALA A 105 -6.45 5.66 14.56
C ALA A 105 -7.99 5.71 14.48
N LYS A 106 -8.62 6.51 15.34
CA LYS A 106 -10.08 6.70 15.32
C LYS A 106 -10.55 7.32 14.01
N GLU A 107 -9.82 8.30 13.49
CA GLU A 107 -10.15 8.92 12.21
C GLU A 107 -10.09 7.89 11.07
N LEU A 108 -9.07 7.05 11.03
CA LEU A 108 -8.96 6.01 10.01
C LEU A 108 -10.13 5.03 10.07
N VAL A 109 -10.55 4.62 11.26
CA VAL A 109 -11.72 3.75 11.43
C VAL A 109 -12.99 4.43 10.89
N SER A 110 -13.16 5.71 11.21
CA SER A 110 -14.31 6.49 10.73
C SER A 110 -14.33 6.61 9.21
N LEU A 111 -13.17 6.87 8.60
CA LEU A 111 -13.04 6.96 7.15
C LEU A 111 -13.33 5.61 6.48
N ALA A 112 -12.83 4.52 7.05
CA ALA A 112 -13.09 3.18 6.52
C ALA A 112 -14.59 2.89 6.49
N LYS A 113 -15.32 3.24 7.55
CA LYS A 113 -16.78 3.10 7.60
C LYS A 113 -17.47 4.00 6.57
N LYS A 114 -17.07 5.26 6.51
CA LYS A 114 -17.68 6.25 5.60
C LYS A 114 -17.58 5.82 4.15
N TYR A 115 -16.44 5.28 3.74
CA TYR A 115 -16.20 4.84 2.36
C TYR A 115 -16.47 3.36 2.14
N ASN A 116 -16.94 2.65 3.14
CA ASN A 116 -17.21 1.21 3.09
C ASN A 116 -15.99 0.40 2.65
N ARG A 117 -14.85 0.66 3.34
CA ARG A 117 -13.57 0.01 3.08
C ARG A 117 -12.98 -0.58 4.36
#